data_1e2646e66f2f3e40eaeb528fe0aa9645
#
_entry.id   1e2646e66f2f3e40eaeb528fe0aa9645
#
_cell.length_a   1.000
_cell.length_b   1.000
_cell.length_c   1.000
_cell.angle_alpha   90.00
_cell.angle_beta   90.00
_cell.angle_gamma   90.00
#
_symmetry.space_group_name_H-M   'P 1'
#
loop_
_entity.id
_entity.type
_entity.pdbx_description
1 polymer ?
#
loop_
_entity_poly.entity_id
_entity_poly.type
_entity_poly.pdbx_seq_one_letter_code
_entity_poly.pdbx_strand_id
1 'polypeptide(L)'
;MKTKKRTKKESKKIIQLILLAIAVTALVLLVVKAYELNLSIRNDPHYGQVEVFNGEGYVWITPEEGVAINTLKAEEFKTDSDGRPVYTGTQFKVMTGIDVSQHQGEIDWQKVYDSGIRFAIIRAGGRYYGEKGEMYTDVYFAANLEGAKKAGLKVGVYFFSQAISTEEAREEARYTLELIGDSQLDLPVFCDWERVADTEARTNGLDGATMTDCAASFCQTIELAGYAAGVYVYPDTGYYGYELARLTDYTFWCTSLGNHPFFYYAHTLWQYSFDGKVPGIDHKCDMNMMFYK
;
A
#
# COMPACT_ATOMS: atom_id res chain seq x y z
N MET A 1 -47.38 -27.31 69.33
CA MET A 1 -46.49 -27.23 68.15
C MET A 1 -45.19 -26.53 68.56
N LYS A 2 -44.07 -27.24 68.61
CA LYS A 2 -42.75 -26.68 68.93
C LYS A 2 -42.09 -26.23 67.58
N THR A 3 -42.06 -24.94 67.26
CA THR A 3 -41.31 -24.39 66.17
C THR A 3 -39.80 -24.44 66.54
N LYS A 4 -39.09 -25.36 65.87
CA LYS A 4 -37.61 -25.43 65.99
C LYS A 4 -37.00 -24.15 65.51
N LYS A 5 -36.44 -23.32 66.41
CA LYS A 5 -35.62 -22.16 66.06
C LYS A 5 -34.41 -22.65 65.28
N ARG A 6 -34.33 -22.36 63.98
CA ARG A 6 -33.13 -22.61 63.17
C ARG A 6 -31.92 -21.98 63.79
N THR A 7 -30.84 -22.71 63.97
CA THR A 7 -29.62 -22.18 64.57
C THR A 7 -28.96 -21.17 63.61
N LYS A 8 -28.30 -20.15 64.16
CA LYS A 8 -27.60 -19.10 63.39
C LYS A 8 -26.59 -19.67 62.38
N LYS A 9 -26.06 -20.88 62.67
CA LYS A 9 -25.12 -21.64 61.83
C LYS A 9 -25.81 -22.29 60.61
N GLU A 10 -27.03 -22.80 60.76
CA GLU A 10 -27.82 -23.37 59.64
C GLU A 10 -28.29 -22.28 58.67
N SER A 11 -28.66 -21.12 59.21
CA SER A 11 -29.04 -19.96 58.34
C SER A 11 -27.85 -19.45 57.52
N LYS A 12 -26.62 -19.40 58.04
CA LYS A 12 -25.41 -19.04 57.31
C LYS A 12 -25.09 -20.03 56.18
N LYS A 13 -25.22 -21.36 56.46
CA LYS A 13 -25.02 -22.40 55.44
C LYS A 13 -26.04 -22.30 54.29
N ILE A 14 -27.29 -21.98 54.56
CA ILE A 14 -28.33 -21.83 53.56
C ILE A 14 -28.05 -20.60 52.68
N ILE A 15 -27.65 -19.48 53.31
CA ILE A 15 -27.26 -18.25 52.56
C ILE A 15 -26.07 -18.53 51.63
N GLN A 16 -25.04 -19.26 52.11
CA GLN A 16 -23.90 -19.65 51.29
C GLN A 16 -24.29 -20.54 50.11
N LEU A 17 -25.19 -21.50 50.31
CA LEU A 17 -25.73 -22.36 49.24
C LEU A 17 -26.52 -21.56 48.20
N ILE A 18 -27.32 -20.59 48.64
CA ILE A 18 -28.09 -19.71 47.75
C ILE A 18 -27.12 -18.83 46.92
N LEU A 19 -26.13 -18.23 47.58
CA LEU A 19 -25.12 -17.40 46.88
C LEU A 19 -24.32 -18.24 45.87
N LEU A 20 -23.95 -19.47 46.23
CA LEU A 20 -23.27 -20.39 45.32
C LEU A 20 -24.16 -20.76 44.14
N ALA A 21 -25.45 -21.07 44.36
CA ALA A 21 -26.40 -21.34 43.29
C ALA A 21 -26.57 -20.15 42.34
N ILE A 22 -26.66 -18.93 42.86
CA ILE A 22 -26.73 -17.72 42.08
C ILE A 22 -25.44 -17.54 41.25
N ALA A 23 -24.26 -17.73 41.84
CA ALA A 23 -23.00 -17.63 41.14
C ALA A 23 -22.85 -18.65 40.00
N VAL A 24 -23.26 -19.93 40.27
CA VAL A 24 -23.26 -20.97 39.24
C VAL A 24 -24.22 -20.65 38.10
N THR A 25 -25.44 -20.16 38.42
CA THR A 25 -26.42 -19.76 37.39
C THR A 25 -25.89 -18.59 36.56
N ALA A 26 -25.30 -17.60 37.19
CA ALA A 26 -24.68 -16.47 36.46
C ALA A 26 -23.55 -16.95 35.54
N LEU A 27 -22.69 -17.87 36.01
CA LEU A 27 -21.62 -18.45 35.19
C LEU A 27 -22.14 -19.19 33.99
N VAL A 28 -23.18 -20.03 34.16
CA VAL A 28 -23.86 -20.77 33.09
C VAL A 28 -24.43 -19.81 32.06
N LEU A 29 -25.09 -18.72 32.48
CA LEU A 29 -25.64 -17.72 31.58
C LEU A 29 -24.54 -16.98 30.79
N LEU A 30 -23.41 -16.71 31.42
CA LEU A 30 -22.25 -16.13 30.73
C LEU A 30 -21.68 -17.09 29.69
N VAL A 31 -21.56 -18.36 29.99
CA VAL A 31 -21.06 -19.37 29.04
C VAL A 31 -22.04 -19.53 27.87
N VAL A 32 -23.35 -19.56 28.11
CA VAL A 32 -24.36 -19.64 27.06
C VAL A 32 -24.28 -18.40 26.15
N LYS A 33 -24.23 -17.20 26.72
CA LYS A 33 -24.08 -15.98 25.92
C LYS A 33 -22.77 -15.93 25.10
N ALA A 34 -21.67 -16.37 25.68
CA ALA A 34 -20.40 -16.48 24.97
C ALA A 34 -20.49 -17.49 23.82
N TYR A 35 -21.20 -18.61 24.01
CA TYR A 35 -21.41 -19.59 22.95
C TYR A 35 -22.33 -19.04 21.83
N GLU A 36 -23.43 -18.38 22.17
CA GLU A 36 -24.32 -17.72 21.20
C GLU A 36 -23.60 -16.66 20.39
N LEU A 37 -22.78 -15.83 21.05
CA LEU A 37 -21.97 -14.83 20.39
C LEU A 37 -20.94 -15.48 19.44
N ASN A 38 -20.28 -16.56 19.87
CA ASN A 38 -19.33 -17.29 19.03
C ASN A 38 -20.01 -17.90 17.79
N LEU A 39 -21.22 -18.47 17.97
CA LEU A 39 -22.03 -18.97 16.86
C LEU A 39 -22.47 -17.85 15.91
N SER A 40 -22.88 -16.70 16.43
CA SER A 40 -23.24 -15.54 15.61
C SER A 40 -22.07 -15.04 14.77
N ILE A 41 -20.89 -14.93 15.38
CA ILE A 41 -19.66 -14.53 14.68
C ILE A 41 -19.29 -15.54 13.57
N ARG A 42 -19.35 -16.84 13.86
CA ARG A 42 -19.01 -17.89 12.88
C ARG A 42 -20.01 -18.03 11.74
N ASN A 43 -21.26 -17.64 11.97
CA ASN A 43 -22.33 -17.65 10.96
C ASN A 43 -22.39 -16.35 10.16
N ASP A 44 -21.55 -15.36 10.47
CA ASP A 44 -21.40 -14.17 9.65
C ASP A 44 -20.80 -14.58 8.29
N PRO A 45 -21.45 -14.27 7.15
CA PRO A 45 -20.94 -14.57 5.83
C PRO A 45 -19.58 -13.92 5.56
N HIS A 46 -19.24 -12.87 6.32
CA HIS A 46 -17.96 -12.15 6.23
C HIS A 46 -17.00 -12.46 7.39
N TYR A 47 -17.21 -13.59 8.09
CA TYR A 47 -16.30 -13.98 9.17
C TYR A 47 -14.85 -14.09 8.70
N GLY A 48 -13.95 -13.32 9.35
CA GLY A 48 -12.54 -13.24 8.99
C GLY A 48 -12.24 -12.31 7.80
N GLN A 49 -13.25 -11.61 7.28
CA GLN A 49 -13.09 -10.59 6.26
C GLN A 49 -13.16 -9.17 6.84
N VAL A 50 -12.66 -8.21 6.08
CA VAL A 50 -12.80 -6.78 6.35
C VAL A 50 -13.37 -6.08 5.13
N GLU A 51 -14.23 -5.11 5.37
CA GLU A 51 -14.76 -4.26 4.31
C GLU A 51 -13.74 -3.17 3.99
N VAL A 52 -13.35 -3.06 2.73
CA VAL A 52 -12.38 -2.06 2.25
C VAL A 52 -12.93 -1.33 1.02
N PHE A 53 -12.47 -0.11 0.79
CA PHE A 53 -12.73 0.60 -0.45
C PHE A 53 -11.63 0.25 -1.47
N ASN A 54 -12.02 -0.15 -2.70
CA ASN A 54 -11.07 -0.55 -3.73
C ASN A 54 -10.82 0.53 -4.82
N GLY A 55 -11.37 1.74 -4.61
CA GLY A 55 -11.34 2.83 -5.59
C GLY A 55 -12.65 3.01 -6.35
N GLU A 56 -13.46 1.97 -6.47
CA GLU A 56 -14.75 1.99 -7.16
C GLU A 56 -15.93 1.76 -6.22
N GLY A 57 -15.73 0.97 -5.16
CA GLY A 57 -16.76 0.62 -4.19
C GLY A 57 -16.21 -0.11 -2.98
N TYR A 58 -17.12 -0.44 -2.05
CA TYR A 58 -16.78 -1.24 -0.89
C TYR A 58 -16.87 -2.73 -1.22
N VAL A 59 -15.82 -3.46 -0.85
CA VAL A 59 -15.66 -4.90 -1.09
C VAL A 59 -15.15 -5.59 0.17
N TRP A 60 -15.45 -6.88 0.30
CA TRP A 60 -14.95 -7.70 1.40
C TRP A 60 -13.70 -8.45 0.97
N ILE A 61 -12.62 -8.30 1.72
CA ILE A 61 -11.38 -9.04 1.51
C ILE A 61 -11.04 -9.87 2.74
N THR A 62 -10.37 -10.99 2.54
CA THR A 62 -9.69 -11.70 3.63
C THR A 62 -8.31 -11.06 3.78
N PRO A 63 -8.00 -10.41 4.93
CA PRO A 63 -6.67 -9.83 5.13
C PRO A 63 -5.58 -10.88 5.00
N GLU A 64 -4.51 -10.52 4.31
CA GLU A 64 -3.36 -11.38 4.12
C GLU A 64 -2.49 -11.38 5.38
N GLU A 65 -2.23 -12.57 5.93
CA GLU A 65 -1.47 -12.72 7.17
C GLU A 65 -0.01 -12.29 6.97
N GLY A 66 0.53 -11.56 7.93
CA GLY A 66 1.92 -11.07 7.89
C GLY A 66 2.07 -9.72 7.20
N VAL A 67 1.05 -9.19 6.52
CA VAL A 67 1.09 -7.87 5.91
C VAL A 67 0.61 -6.80 6.90
N ALA A 68 1.45 -5.79 7.16
CA ALA A 68 1.11 -4.72 8.09
C ALA A 68 -0.09 -3.90 7.60
N ILE A 69 -0.99 -3.54 8.53
CA ILE A 69 -2.18 -2.74 8.24
C ILE A 69 -1.81 -1.25 8.23
N ASN A 70 -2.45 -0.49 7.33
CA ASN A 70 -2.35 0.96 7.28
C ASN A 70 -2.91 1.57 8.58
N THR A 71 -2.14 2.46 9.20
CA THR A 71 -2.51 3.15 10.44
C THR A 71 -2.88 4.62 10.23
N LEU A 72 -2.79 5.12 8.99
CA LEU A 72 -3.19 6.47 8.63
C LEU A 72 -4.71 6.60 8.66
N LYS A 73 -5.21 7.65 9.31
CA LYS A 73 -6.65 7.87 9.50
C LYS A 73 -7.12 9.07 8.70
N ALA A 74 -8.30 8.99 8.12
CA ALA A 74 -8.89 10.06 7.31
C ALA A 74 -8.93 11.41 8.04
N GLU A 75 -9.23 11.42 9.34
CA GLU A 75 -9.28 12.63 10.17
C GLU A 75 -7.91 13.30 10.39
N GLU A 76 -6.81 12.63 10.07
CA GLU A 76 -5.46 13.19 10.11
C GLU A 76 -5.09 13.94 8.82
N PHE A 77 -6.00 14.01 7.86
CA PHE A 77 -5.80 14.73 6.60
C PHE A 77 -6.74 15.92 6.49
N LYS A 78 -6.23 17.00 5.93
CA LYS A 78 -6.98 18.20 5.54
C LYS A 78 -6.68 18.50 4.07
N THR A 79 -7.53 19.32 3.48
CA THR A 79 -7.29 19.82 2.11
C THR A 79 -6.84 21.27 2.20
N ASP A 80 -5.76 21.63 1.52
CA ASP A 80 -5.29 23.01 1.42
C ASP A 80 -6.13 23.84 0.43
N SER A 81 -5.76 25.10 0.22
CA SER A 81 -6.44 26.00 -0.72
C SER A 81 -6.39 25.55 -2.18
N ASP A 82 -5.40 24.75 -2.54
CA ASP A 82 -5.19 24.23 -3.88
C ASP A 82 -5.85 22.86 -4.11
N GLY A 83 -6.58 22.36 -3.09
CA GLY A 83 -7.24 21.06 -3.13
C GLY A 83 -6.32 19.88 -2.83
N ARG A 84 -5.09 20.09 -2.35
CA ARG A 84 -4.12 19.04 -2.06
C ARG A 84 -4.27 18.50 -0.64
N PRO A 85 -4.07 17.19 -0.42
CA PRO A 85 -4.06 16.62 0.91
C PRO A 85 -2.86 17.11 1.72
N VAL A 86 -3.11 17.45 2.98
CA VAL A 86 -2.11 17.83 3.98
C VAL A 86 -2.25 16.92 5.19
N TYR A 87 -1.20 16.18 5.50
CA TYR A 87 -1.17 15.35 6.70
C TYR A 87 -1.00 16.22 7.95
N THR A 88 -1.88 16.05 8.94
CA THR A 88 -1.89 16.79 10.20
C THR A 88 -1.68 15.89 11.42
N GLY A 89 -1.48 14.58 11.19
CA GLY A 89 -1.14 13.63 12.24
C GLY A 89 0.28 13.82 12.79
N THR A 90 0.59 13.09 13.85
CA THR A 90 1.89 13.18 14.55
C THR A 90 2.73 11.91 14.44
N GLN A 91 2.19 10.87 13.85
CA GLN A 91 2.84 9.56 13.75
C GLN A 91 3.99 9.57 12.75
N PHE A 92 3.85 10.36 11.67
CA PHE A 92 4.81 10.43 10.56
C PHE A 92 5.19 11.88 10.27
N LYS A 93 6.40 12.06 9.76
CA LYS A 93 6.78 13.21 8.92
C LYS A 93 6.37 12.92 7.50
N VAL A 94 6.11 13.95 6.72
CA VAL A 94 5.72 13.79 5.31
C VAL A 94 6.57 14.62 4.39
N MET A 95 6.66 14.16 3.15
CA MET A 95 7.32 14.85 2.05
C MET A 95 6.40 14.80 0.84
N THR A 96 6.18 15.93 0.17
CA THR A 96 5.42 15.99 -1.08
C THR A 96 6.35 15.73 -2.25
N GLY A 97 5.92 14.91 -3.18
CA GLY A 97 6.66 14.56 -4.38
C GLY A 97 5.79 14.39 -5.60
N ILE A 98 6.42 14.03 -6.68
CA ILE A 98 5.81 13.74 -7.98
C ILE A 98 6.40 12.48 -8.56
N ASP A 99 5.67 11.83 -9.47
CA ASP A 99 6.31 10.92 -10.41
C ASP A 99 6.13 11.43 -11.84
N VAL A 100 7.15 11.18 -12.66
CA VAL A 100 7.26 11.76 -13.99
C VAL A 100 7.83 10.79 -15.00
N SER A 101 7.47 11.02 -16.25
CA SER A 101 7.94 10.28 -17.41
C SER A 101 8.06 11.22 -18.61
N GLN A 102 8.25 10.68 -19.80
CA GLN A 102 8.22 11.44 -21.05
C GLN A 102 6.92 12.22 -21.29
N HIS A 103 5.83 11.86 -20.60
CA HIS A 103 4.53 12.53 -20.74
C HIS A 103 4.53 13.95 -20.18
N GLN A 104 5.44 14.27 -19.27
CA GLN A 104 5.59 15.61 -18.72
C GLN A 104 6.47 16.52 -19.58
N GLY A 105 7.18 15.96 -20.59
CA GLY A 105 8.06 16.72 -21.47
C GLY A 105 9.27 17.33 -20.75
N GLU A 106 9.68 18.50 -21.19
CA GLU A 106 10.77 19.26 -20.54
C GLU A 106 10.30 19.86 -19.22
N ILE A 107 11.10 19.71 -18.16
CA ILE A 107 10.77 20.13 -16.80
C ILE A 107 11.77 21.16 -16.30
N ASP A 108 11.28 22.30 -15.79
CA ASP A 108 12.07 23.27 -15.03
C ASP A 108 12.15 22.80 -13.55
N TRP A 109 13.14 21.97 -13.26
CA TRP A 109 13.29 21.33 -11.95
C TRP A 109 13.54 22.33 -10.81
N GLN A 110 14.09 23.52 -11.10
CA GLN A 110 14.24 24.54 -10.06
C GLN A 110 12.88 25.09 -9.65
N LYS A 111 11.97 25.36 -10.60
CA LYS A 111 10.61 25.78 -10.27
C LYS A 111 9.82 24.68 -9.55
N VAL A 112 10.01 23.41 -9.92
CA VAL A 112 9.44 22.27 -9.21
C VAL A 112 9.89 22.28 -7.76
N TYR A 113 11.19 22.40 -7.48
CA TYR A 113 11.70 22.48 -6.11
C TYR A 113 11.16 23.70 -5.35
N ASP A 114 11.15 24.87 -5.97
CA ASP A 114 10.68 26.11 -5.36
C ASP A 114 9.17 26.08 -5.03
N SER A 115 8.40 25.24 -5.73
CA SER A 115 6.97 25.01 -5.45
C SER A 115 6.67 24.15 -4.20
N GLY A 116 7.72 23.65 -3.54
CA GLY A 116 7.56 22.81 -2.34
C GLY A 116 7.66 21.32 -2.58
N ILE A 117 7.83 20.84 -3.82
CA ILE A 117 8.13 19.44 -4.13
C ILE A 117 9.53 19.10 -3.61
N ARG A 118 9.68 17.91 -3.00
CA ARG A 118 10.93 17.51 -2.35
C ARG A 118 11.47 16.17 -2.84
N PHE A 119 10.67 15.38 -3.56
CA PHE A 119 11.14 14.17 -4.21
C PHE A 119 10.49 13.96 -5.57
N ALA A 120 11.15 13.17 -6.40
CA ALA A 120 10.62 12.70 -7.68
C ALA A 120 10.91 11.20 -7.86
N ILE A 121 9.93 10.46 -8.38
CA ILE A 121 10.11 9.09 -8.88
C ILE A 121 10.09 9.17 -10.40
N ILE A 122 11.19 8.81 -11.06
CA ILE A 122 11.41 9.08 -12.49
C ILE A 122 11.38 7.78 -13.28
N ARG A 123 10.56 7.72 -14.35
CA ARG A 123 10.52 6.55 -15.21
C ARG A 123 11.82 6.36 -15.95
N ALA A 124 12.49 5.22 -15.74
CA ALA A 124 13.67 4.84 -16.51
C ALA A 124 13.29 4.38 -17.93
N GLY A 125 12.24 3.61 -18.01
CA GLY A 125 11.74 3.01 -19.24
C GLY A 125 10.60 2.06 -18.95
N GLY A 126 10.37 1.12 -19.83
CA GLY A 126 9.34 0.11 -19.66
C GLY A 126 9.46 -1.01 -20.67
N ARG A 127 8.57 -1.99 -20.52
CA ARG A 127 8.35 -3.04 -21.51
C ARG A 127 7.00 -2.80 -22.18
N TYR A 128 6.96 -2.88 -23.51
CA TYR A 128 5.71 -2.79 -24.25
C TYR A 128 4.81 -4.00 -23.95
N TYR A 129 3.51 -3.74 -23.85
CA TYR A 129 2.50 -4.76 -23.53
C TYR A 129 2.09 -5.65 -24.70
N GLY A 130 2.57 -5.37 -25.92
CA GLY A 130 2.35 -6.22 -27.08
C GLY A 130 3.12 -7.55 -26.98
N GLU A 131 2.79 -8.51 -27.84
CA GLU A 131 3.30 -9.89 -27.84
C GLU A 131 4.84 -9.98 -27.72
N LYS A 132 5.56 -9.12 -28.44
CA LYS A 132 7.04 -9.12 -28.42
C LYS A 132 7.65 -8.67 -27.11
N GLY A 133 6.97 -7.81 -26.36
CA GLY A 133 7.46 -7.30 -25.09
C GLY A 133 8.85 -6.65 -25.18
N GLU A 134 9.10 -5.84 -26.20
CA GLU A 134 10.36 -5.11 -26.35
C GLU A 134 10.49 -4.05 -25.25
N MET A 135 11.71 -3.88 -24.71
CA MET A 135 11.98 -2.81 -23.73
C MET A 135 12.27 -1.48 -24.45
N TYR A 136 11.95 -0.39 -23.77
CA TYR A 136 12.24 0.98 -24.23
C TYR A 136 12.78 1.83 -23.09
N THR A 137 13.63 2.79 -23.45
CA THR A 137 14.10 3.85 -22.52
C THR A 137 13.13 5.03 -22.58
N ASP A 138 12.81 5.63 -21.45
CA ASP A 138 12.10 6.90 -21.40
C ASP A 138 13.04 8.01 -21.90
N VAL A 139 12.62 8.73 -22.94
CA VAL A 139 13.50 9.70 -23.65
C VAL A 139 13.91 10.88 -22.79
N TYR A 140 13.20 11.17 -21.71
CA TYR A 140 13.55 12.22 -20.75
C TYR A 140 14.23 11.70 -19.49
N PHE A 141 14.44 10.39 -19.35
CA PHE A 141 14.97 9.79 -18.11
C PHE A 141 16.28 10.46 -17.65
N ALA A 142 17.29 10.50 -18.51
CA ALA A 142 18.59 11.06 -18.15
C ALA A 142 18.51 12.54 -17.77
N ALA A 143 17.75 13.33 -18.54
CA ALA A 143 17.55 14.75 -18.27
C ALA A 143 16.79 14.99 -16.97
N ASN A 144 15.75 14.18 -16.71
CA ASN A 144 14.96 14.28 -15.48
C ASN A 144 15.79 13.88 -14.26
N LEU A 145 16.57 12.79 -14.34
CA LEU A 145 17.41 12.32 -13.24
C LEU A 145 18.48 13.37 -12.87
N GLU A 146 19.18 13.92 -13.87
CA GLU A 146 20.17 14.97 -13.65
C GLU A 146 19.52 16.26 -13.11
N GLY A 147 18.44 16.72 -13.75
CA GLY A 147 17.77 17.97 -13.40
C GLY A 147 17.17 17.94 -12.00
N ALA A 148 16.47 16.86 -11.61
CA ALA A 148 15.90 16.70 -10.28
C ALA A 148 16.98 16.69 -9.18
N LYS A 149 18.05 15.93 -9.39
CA LYS A 149 19.20 15.89 -8.46
C LYS A 149 19.88 17.24 -8.33
N LYS A 150 20.12 17.92 -9.44
CA LYS A 150 20.73 19.26 -9.46
C LYS A 150 19.89 20.31 -8.73
N ALA A 151 18.57 20.21 -8.81
CA ALA A 151 17.65 21.08 -8.09
C ALA A 151 17.54 20.73 -6.59
N GLY A 152 18.11 19.60 -6.14
CA GLY A 152 18.13 19.18 -4.74
C GLY A 152 16.94 18.32 -4.32
N LEU A 153 16.18 17.75 -5.26
CA LEU A 153 15.15 16.77 -4.94
C LEU A 153 15.78 15.42 -4.58
N LYS A 154 15.13 14.68 -3.67
CA LYS A 154 15.38 13.26 -3.49
C LYS A 154 14.84 12.49 -4.68
N VAL A 155 15.59 11.51 -5.17
CA VAL A 155 15.22 10.83 -6.42
C VAL A 155 15.12 9.34 -6.22
N GLY A 156 14.02 8.76 -6.70
CA GLY A 156 13.82 7.36 -6.97
C GLY A 156 13.54 7.14 -8.47
N VAL A 157 13.43 5.87 -8.83
CA VAL A 157 13.23 5.46 -10.23
C VAL A 157 12.11 4.43 -10.30
N TYR A 158 11.36 4.40 -11.39
CA TYR A 158 10.47 3.28 -11.68
C TYR A 158 10.65 2.75 -13.10
N PHE A 159 10.31 1.49 -13.27
CA PHE A 159 10.27 0.81 -14.56
C PHE A 159 8.87 0.25 -14.80
N PHE A 160 8.22 0.68 -15.89
CA PHE A 160 6.91 0.17 -16.28
C PHE A 160 7.04 -1.28 -16.75
N SER A 161 6.73 -2.20 -15.84
CA SER A 161 6.90 -3.63 -16.05
C SER A 161 5.70 -4.26 -16.75
N GLN A 162 6.01 -5.08 -17.75
CA GLN A 162 5.04 -5.97 -18.39
C GLN A 162 5.65 -7.38 -18.51
N ALA A 163 6.51 -7.75 -17.55
CA ALA A 163 7.10 -9.07 -17.47
C ALA A 163 6.04 -10.15 -17.22
N ILE A 164 6.18 -11.28 -17.91
CA ILE A 164 5.33 -12.46 -17.77
C ILE A 164 6.11 -13.66 -17.18
N SER A 165 7.37 -13.47 -16.84
CA SER A 165 8.24 -14.45 -16.19
C SER A 165 9.29 -13.77 -15.32
N THR A 166 9.85 -14.52 -14.38
CA THR A 166 10.95 -14.05 -13.53
C THR A 166 12.21 -13.70 -14.30
N GLU A 167 12.44 -14.36 -15.45
CA GLU A 167 13.54 -14.04 -16.38
C GLU A 167 13.38 -12.64 -16.93
N GLU A 168 12.19 -12.32 -17.47
CA GLU A 168 11.91 -11.00 -18.02
C GLU A 168 11.98 -9.92 -16.95
N ALA A 169 11.48 -10.19 -15.74
CA ALA A 169 11.56 -9.25 -14.63
C ALA A 169 13.03 -8.95 -14.24
N ARG A 170 13.91 -9.96 -14.27
CA ARG A 170 15.36 -9.74 -14.07
C ARG A 170 16.00 -8.98 -15.23
N GLU A 171 15.54 -9.17 -16.46
CA GLU A 171 16.00 -8.37 -17.62
C GLU A 171 15.61 -6.91 -17.44
N GLU A 172 14.35 -6.64 -17.06
CA GLU A 172 13.86 -5.29 -16.77
C GLU A 172 14.67 -4.60 -15.67
N ALA A 173 14.97 -5.32 -14.59
CA ALA A 173 15.78 -4.80 -13.49
C ALA A 173 17.22 -4.48 -13.95
N ARG A 174 17.87 -5.36 -14.71
CA ARG A 174 19.22 -5.11 -15.24
C ARG A 174 19.24 -3.92 -16.19
N TYR A 175 18.25 -3.86 -17.07
CA TYR A 175 18.09 -2.73 -17.99
C TYR A 175 17.93 -1.40 -17.23
N THR A 176 17.12 -1.41 -16.17
CA THR A 176 16.95 -0.25 -15.28
C THR A 176 18.28 0.14 -14.64
N LEU A 177 19.06 -0.82 -14.15
CA LEU A 177 20.36 -0.58 -13.55
C LEU A 177 21.37 -0.02 -14.56
N GLU A 178 21.38 -0.49 -15.80
CA GLU A 178 22.20 0.05 -16.87
C GLU A 178 21.86 1.55 -17.15
N LEU A 179 20.57 1.90 -17.12
CA LEU A 179 20.13 3.29 -17.32
C LEU A 179 20.50 4.19 -16.13
N ILE A 180 20.39 3.70 -14.90
CA ILE A 180 20.80 4.42 -13.68
C ILE A 180 22.30 4.65 -13.65
N GLY A 181 23.09 3.71 -14.14
CA GLY A 181 24.55 3.73 -14.10
C GLY A 181 25.07 3.88 -12.65
N ASP A 182 26.07 4.73 -12.47
CA ASP A 182 26.66 5.01 -11.14
C ASP A 182 25.88 6.05 -10.31
N SER A 183 24.66 6.41 -10.73
CA SER A 183 23.87 7.45 -10.04
C SER A 183 23.40 6.96 -8.68
N GLN A 184 23.77 7.69 -7.62
CA GLN A 184 23.21 7.42 -6.29
C GLN A 184 21.74 7.87 -6.24
N LEU A 185 20.87 7.01 -5.70
CA LEU A 185 19.46 7.29 -5.49
C LEU A 185 19.17 7.46 -3.99
N ASP A 186 18.25 8.37 -3.66
CA ASP A 186 17.78 8.59 -2.27
C ASP A 186 16.59 7.71 -1.93
N LEU A 187 15.85 7.28 -2.94
CA LEU A 187 14.59 6.54 -2.83
C LEU A 187 14.70 5.25 -3.65
N PRO A 188 13.78 4.29 -3.44
CA PRO A 188 13.84 3.00 -4.11
C PRO A 188 13.74 3.07 -5.64
N VAL A 189 14.14 1.94 -6.26
CA VAL A 189 13.79 1.59 -7.63
C VAL A 189 12.54 0.71 -7.57
N PHE A 190 11.47 1.15 -8.23
CA PHE A 190 10.16 0.51 -8.16
C PHE A 190 9.88 -0.36 -9.38
N CYS A 191 9.41 -1.57 -9.13
CA CYS A 191 8.70 -2.37 -10.12
C CYS A 191 7.27 -1.82 -10.22
N ASP A 192 6.94 -1.25 -11.37
CA ASP A 192 5.64 -0.66 -11.66
C ASP A 192 4.90 -1.56 -12.66
N TRP A 193 4.20 -2.58 -12.14
CA TRP A 193 3.38 -3.46 -12.94
C TRP A 193 1.92 -3.03 -12.85
N GLU A 194 1.34 -2.71 -14.01
CA GLU A 194 -0.04 -2.26 -14.09
C GLU A 194 -0.84 -3.08 -15.10
N ARG A 195 -2.13 -3.26 -14.82
CA ARG A 195 -3.06 -3.76 -15.84
C ARG A 195 -3.22 -2.71 -16.94
N VAL A 196 -3.10 -3.14 -18.17
CA VAL A 196 -3.36 -2.27 -19.33
C VAL A 196 -4.73 -2.57 -19.94
N ALA A 197 -5.43 -1.54 -20.40
CA ALA A 197 -6.75 -1.66 -20.99
C ALA A 197 -6.69 -2.11 -22.47
N ASP A 198 -5.82 -3.07 -22.77
CA ASP A 198 -5.66 -3.66 -24.10
C ASP A 198 -5.99 -5.16 -24.01
N THR A 199 -6.93 -5.62 -24.82
CA THR A 199 -7.38 -7.02 -24.82
C THR A 199 -6.32 -7.99 -25.31
N GLU A 200 -5.32 -7.52 -26.05
CA GLU A 200 -4.20 -8.30 -26.57
C GLU A 200 -2.93 -8.13 -25.75
N ALA A 201 -3.03 -7.52 -24.56
CA ALA A 201 -1.87 -7.34 -23.70
C ALA A 201 -1.29 -8.69 -23.25
N ARG A 202 0.02 -8.84 -23.35
CA ARG A 202 0.78 -10.05 -22.99
C ARG A 202 0.59 -10.48 -21.54
N THR A 203 0.26 -9.53 -20.67
CA THR A 203 0.03 -9.73 -19.24
C THR A 203 -1.42 -10.12 -18.90
N ASN A 204 -2.31 -10.18 -19.88
CA ASN A 204 -3.68 -10.62 -19.66
C ASN A 204 -3.70 -12.09 -19.21
N GLY A 205 -4.42 -12.35 -18.11
CA GLY A 205 -4.55 -13.70 -17.56
C GLY A 205 -3.38 -14.18 -16.73
N LEU A 206 -2.38 -13.34 -16.46
CA LEU A 206 -1.36 -13.65 -15.44
C LEU A 206 -2.03 -13.89 -14.08
N ASP A 207 -1.64 -14.98 -13.43
CA ASP A 207 -2.06 -15.25 -12.06
C ASP A 207 -1.25 -14.44 -11.04
N GLY A 208 -1.80 -14.31 -9.84
CA GLY A 208 -1.18 -13.52 -8.77
C GLY A 208 0.18 -14.05 -8.33
N ALA A 209 0.38 -15.36 -8.36
CA ALA A 209 1.66 -15.97 -8.00
C ALA A 209 2.76 -15.58 -9.00
N THR A 210 2.48 -15.69 -10.31
CA THR A 210 3.41 -15.28 -11.37
C THR A 210 3.72 -13.77 -11.30
N MET A 211 2.69 -12.94 -11.10
CA MET A 211 2.85 -11.50 -10.94
C MET A 211 3.74 -11.16 -9.73
N THR A 212 3.51 -11.85 -8.61
CA THR A 212 4.33 -11.71 -7.39
C THR A 212 5.76 -12.16 -7.60
N ASP A 213 5.98 -13.30 -8.29
CA ASP A 213 7.32 -13.82 -8.63
C ASP A 213 8.10 -12.84 -9.51
N CYS A 214 7.43 -12.19 -10.47
CA CYS A 214 8.04 -11.16 -11.32
C CYS A 214 8.47 -9.95 -10.47
N ALA A 215 7.58 -9.37 -9.66
CA ALA A 215 7.88 -8.23 -8.82
C ALA A 215 9.03 -8.54 -7.83
N ALA A 216 8.98 -9.71 -7.16
CA ALA A 216 10.04 -10.15 -6.25
C ALA A 216 11.39 -10.32 -6.97
N SER A 217 11.38 -10.89 -8.18
CA SER A 217 12.61 -11.10 -8.97
C SER A 217 13.23 -9.80 -9.45
N PHE A 218 12.40 -8.82 -9.84
CA PHE A 218 12.84 -7.46 -10.14
C PHE A 218 13.49 -6.83 -8.91
N CYS A 219 12.78 -6.77 -7.79
CA CYS A 219 13.23 -6.15 -6.55
C CYS A 219 14.51 -6.79 -6.03
N GLN A 220 14.59 -8.11 -6.02
CA GLN A 220 15.80 -8.83 -5.60
C GLN A 220 17.01 -8.47 -6.47
N THR A 221 16.82 -8.32 -7.79
CA THR A 221 17.91 -7.94 -8.71
C THR A 221 18.41 -6.51 -8.42
N ILE A 222 17.49 -5.59 -8.10
CA ILE A 222 17.81 -4.21 -7.70
C ILE A 222 18.59 -4.19 -6.38
N GLU A 223 18.15 -4.96 -5.37
CA GLU A 223 18.84 -5.02 -4.07
C GLU A 223 20.24 -5.62 -4.16
N LEU A 224 20.42 -6.65 -4.98
CA LEU A 224 21.75 -7.24 -5.24
C LEU A 224 22.74 -6.25 -5.85
N ALA A 225 22.26 -5.21 -6.53
CA ALA A 225 23.08 -4.11 -7.05
C ALA A 225 23.30 -2.99 -6.01
N GLY A 226 22.72 -3.09 -4.80
CA GLY A 226 22.93 -2.16 -3.69
C GLY A 226 21.94 -1.00 -3.62
N TYR A 227 20.85 -1.04 -4.40
CA TYR A 227 19.77 -0.07 -4.33
C TYR A 227 18.60 -0.60 -3.48
N ALA A 228 17.86 0.29 -2.84
CA ALA A 228 16.57 -0.06 -2.25
C ALA A 228 15.56 -0.38 -3.35
N ALA A 229 14.70 -1.35 -3.12
CA ALA A 229 13.67 -1.75 -4.06
C ALA A 229 12.26 -1.50 -3.52
N GLY A 230 11.29 -1.37 -4.42
CA GLY A 230 9.89 -1.20 -4.07
C GLY A 230 8.96 -1.73 -5.15
N VAL A 231 7.69 -1.82 -4.79
CA VAL A 231 6.61 -2.28 -5.68
C VAL A 231 5.52 -1.22 -5.69
N TYR A 232 5.09 -0.85 -6.90
CA TYR A 232 3.91 -0.02 -7.09
C TYR A 232 2.65 -0.89 -7.04
N VAL A 233 1.63 -0.42 -6.31
CA VAL A 233 0.44 -1.21 -6.00
C VAL A 233 -0.83 -0.40 -6.22
N TYR A 234 -1.69 -0.86 -7.12
CA TYR A 234 -3.10 -0.45 -7.17
C TYR A 234 -3.91 -1.21 -6.12
N PRO A 235 -5.03 -0.66 -5.61
CA PRO A 235 -5.89 -1.38 -4.67
C PRO A 235 -6.38 -2.72 -5.21
N ASP A 236 -6.74 -2.83 -6.48
CA ASP A 236 -7.20 -4.09 -7.09
C ASP A 236 -6.06 -5.11 -7.21
N THR A 237 -4.86 -4.70 -7.64
CA THR A 237 -3.70 -5.59 -7.69
C THR A 237 -3.22 -5.97 -6.29
N GLY A 238 -3.34 -5.07 -5.31
CA GLY A 238 -2.99 -5.33 -3.92
C GLY A 238 -3.99 -6.23 -3.19
N TYR A 239 -5.27 -6.21 -3.56
CA TYR A 239 -6.29 -7.04 -2.91
C TYR A 239 -6.52 -8.38 -3.61
N TYR A 240 -6.30 -8.47 -4.92
CA TYR A 240 -6.70 -9.62 -5.73
C TYR A 240 -5.59 -10.15 -6.65
N GLY A 241 -4.48 -9.45 -6.73
CA GLY A 241 -3.38 -9.79 -7.63
C GLY A 241 -2.16 -10.31 -6.87
N TYR A 242 -1.44 -9.45 -6.19
CA TYR A 242 -0.22 -9.83 -5.48
C TYR A 242 -0.49 -10.71 -4.25
N GLU A 243 0.43 -11.62 -3.97
CA GLU A 243 0.63 -12.26 -2.67
C GLU A 243 1.53 -11.33 -1.83
N LEU A 244 0.93 -10.27 -1.24
CA LEU A 244 1.67 -9.17 -0.61
C LEU A 244 2.60 -9.62 0.53
N ALA A 245 2.25 -10.70 1.24
CA ALA A 245 3.09 -11.25 2.30
C ALA A 245 4.49 -11.65 1.82
N ARG A 246 4.66 -11.94 0.52
CA ARG A 246 5.95 -12.28 -0.10
C ARG A 246 6.75 -11.05 -0.55
N LEU A 247 6.15 -9.86 -0.46
CA LEU A 247 6.72 -8.60 -0.91
C LEU A 247 6.96 -7.61 0.24
N THR A 248 6.73 -8.03 1.50
CA THR A 248 6.80 -7.15 2.68
C THR A 248 8.20 -6.59 2.99
N ASP A 249 9.24 -7.18 2.43
CA ASP A 249 10.62 -6.68 2.55
C ASP A 249 10.86 -5.44 1.64
N TYR A 250 9.98 -5.21 0.67
CA TYR A 250 10.10 -4.10 -0.28
C TYR A 250 9.22 -2.92 0.11
N THR A 251 9.59 -1.74 -0.37
CA THR A 251 8.82 -0.52 -0.14
C THR A 251 7.55 -0.52 -1.00
N PHE A 252 6.38 -0.39 -0.39
CA PHE A 252 5.14 -0.21 -1.14
C PHE A 252 4.91 1.26 -1.48
N TRP A 253 4.70 1.51 -2.77
CA TRP A 253 4.20 2.75 -3.32
C TRP A 253 2.78 2.49 -3.83
N CYS A 254 1.78 3.02 -3.13
CA CYS A 254 0.39 2.72 -3.39
C CYS A 254 -0.33 3.91 -4.00
N THR A 255 -1.11 3.67 -5.07
CA THR A 255 -2.07 4.65 -5.53
C THR A 255 -3.42 4.45 -4.84
N SER A 256 -4.00 5.53 -4.39
CA SER A 256 -5.38 5.58 -3.88
C SER A 256 -5.85 7.03 -3.98
N LEU A 257 -6.50 7.35 -5.11
CA LEU A 257 -6.85 8.74 -5.45
C LEU A 257 -7.82 9.35 -4.43
N GLY A 258 -7.49 10.53 -3.94
CA GLY A 258 -8.34 11.25 -3.00
C GLY A 258 -7.59 12.09 -1.99
N ASN A 259 -8.29 12.45 -0.90
CA ASN A 259 -7.79 13.34 0.12
C ASN A 259 -7.13 12.64 1.31
N HIS A 260 -7.16 11.30 1.35
CA HIS A 260 -6.47 10.46 2.32
C HIS A 260 -6.25 9.06 1.71
N PRO A 261 -5.19 8.34 2.12
CA PRO A 261 -4.95 6.99 1.62
C PRO A 261 -5.98 6.02 2.19
N PHE A 262 -6.64 5.25 1.32
CA PHE A 262 -7.65 4.27 1.71
C PHE A 262 -7.19 2.82 1.53
N PHE A 263 -6.01 2.58 0.97
CA PHE A 263 -5.48 1.23 0.83
C PHE A 263 -5.29 0.59 2.21
N TYR A 264 -5.80 -0.63 2.37
CA TYR A 264 -5.88 -1.31 3.66
C TYR A 264 -4.52 -1.63 4.28
N TYR A 265 -3.52 -1.93 3.45
CA TYR A 265 -2.19 -2.30 3.93
C TYR A 265 -1.26 -1.09 4.04
N ALA A 266 -0.28 -1.20 4.94
CA ALA A 266 0.72 -0.17 5.16
C ALA A 266 1.56 0.07 3.90
N HIS A 267 1.84 1.34 3.63
CA HIS A 267 2.67 1.77 2.50
C HIS A 267 3.48 3.00 2.91
N THR A 268 4.60 3.21 2.22
CA THR A 268 5.50 4.33 2.48
C THR A 268 5.20 5.52 1.58
N LEU A 269 4.84 5.25 0.33
CA LEU A 269 4.48 6.28 -0.65
C LEU A 269 3.02 6.13 -1.05
N TRP A 270 2.36 7.27 -1.16
CA TRP A 270 0.97 7.39 -1.56
C TRP A 270 0.84 8.33 -2.76
N GLN A 271 0.45 7.79 -3.92
CA GLN A 271 0.07 8.57 -5.09
C GLN A 271 -1.42 8.91 -4.98
N TYR A 272 -1.71 10.20 -4.86
CA TYR A 272 -3.06 10.67 -4.51
C TYR A 272 -3.79 11.40 -5.65
N SER A 273 -3.10 11.72 -6.74
CA SER A 273 -3.69 12.40 -7.89
C SER A 273 -2.88 12.14 -9.15
N PHE A 274 -3.56 12.02 -10.30
CA PHE A 274 -2.97 11.89 -11.63
C PHE A 274 -3.00 13.20 -12.44
N ASP A 275 -3.51 14.29 -11.87
CA ASP A 275 -3.74 15.52 -12.61
C ASP A 275 -3.29 16.80 -11.86
N GLY A 276 -2.29 16.66 -11.03
CA GLY A 276 -1.67 17.77 -10.33
C GLY A 276 -1.09 18.81 -11.29
N LYS A 277 -1.07 20.04 -10.82
CA LYS A 277 -0.40 21.16 -11.51
C LYS A 277 0.79 21.58 -10.68
N VAL A 278 1.98 21.50 -11.27
CA VAL A 278 3.25 21.81 -10.61
C VAL A 278 3.99 22.89 -11.41
N PRO A 279 4.36 24.02 -10.78
CA PRO A 279 5.18 25.02 -11.44
C PRO A 279 6.45 24.41 -12.03
N GLY A 280 6.72 24.66 -13.30
CA GLY A 280 7.86 24.07 -14.02
C GLY A 280 7.51 22.83 -14.84
N ILE A 281 6.25 22.37 -14.81
CA ILE A 281 5.72 21.29 -15.64
C ILE A 281 4.50 21.84 -16.39
N ASP A 282 4.51 21.74 -17.71
CA ASP A 282 3.43 22.27 -18.55
C ASP A 282 2.24 21.30 -18.65
N HIS A 283 2.45 20.03 -18.35
CA HIS A 283 1.45 18.97 -18.40
C HIS A 283 0.96 18.60 -16.98
N LYS A 284 -0.12 17.79 -16.91
CA LYS A 284 -0.54 17.16 -15.66
C LYS A 284 0.59 16.27 -15.14
N CYS A 285 0.65 16.18 -13.81
CA CYS A 285 1.69 15.43 -13.12
C CYS A 285 1.08 14.64 -11.98
N ASP A 286 1.58 13.45 -11.78
CA ASP A 286 1.15 12.59 -10.69
C ASP A 286 1.75 13.07 -9.37
N MET A 287 0.88 13.18 -8.37
CA MET A 287 1.22 13.77 -7.08
C MET A 287 1.34 12.70 -6.00
N ASN A 288 2.39 12.82 -5.22
CA ASN A 288 2.75 11.84 -4.21
C ASN A 288 2.99 12.44 -2.83
N MET A 289 2.78 11.63 -1.80
CA MET A 289 3.18 11.89 -0.44
C MET A 289 3.97 10.71 0.10
N MET A 290 5.12 10.97 0.70
CA MET A 290 5.93 9.96 1.38
C MET A 290 5.82 10.13 2.89
N PHE A 291 5.59 9.03 3.61
CA PHE A 291 5.51 8.98 5.07
C PHE A 291 6.80 8.37 5.64
N TYR A 292 7.41 9.05 6.63
CA TYR A 292 8.63 8.58 7.29
C TYR A 292 8.67 8.97 8.77
N LYS A 293 9.48 8.32 9.57
CA LYS A 293 9.61 8.57 11.02
C LYS A 293 10.68 9.60 11.34
#